data_4aac6d062d0b6ea9ee0963ff73340a75
#
_entry.id   4aac6d062d0b6ea9ee0963ff73340a75
#
_cell.length_a   1.000
_cell.length_b   1.000
_cell.length_c   1.000
_cell.angle_alpha   90.00
_cell.angle_beta   90.00
_cell.angle_gamma   90.00
#
_symmetry.space_group_name_H-M   'P 1'
#
loop_
_entity.id
_entity.type
_entity.pdbx_description
1 polymer ?
#
loop_
_entity_poly.entity_id
_entity_poly.type
_entity_poly.pdbx_seq_one_letter_code
_entity_poly.pdbx_strand_id
1 'polypeptide(L)'
;MNSMALVPMVVEQTNRGERSYDIYSRLLEDRIIFLADQVTDATASLVVAQLLYLEAKDPDKDIQLYIDSPGGSITAGMAIYDTMQYIKCDVSTICIGMAASMGAFLLAAGEKGKRFALPNSEVMIHQPLIAGGGLSGQTTDIKI
;
A
#
# COMPACT_ATOMS: atom_id res chain seq x y z
N MET A 1 -2.10 -2.08 -16.26
CA MET A 1 -1.29 -1.02 -15.66
C MET A 1 -0.83 -0.03 -16.74
N ASN A 2 -0.89 1.20 -16.47
CA ASN A 2 -0.50 2.21 -17.44
C ASN A 2 0.88 2.79 -17.11
N SER A 3 1.90 2.25 -17.77
CA SER A 3 3.27 2.74 -17.60
C SER A 3 3.54 4.01 -18.40
N MET A 4 2.54 4.49 -19.16
CA MET A 4 2.73 5.65 -20.03
C MET A 4 2.51 6.98 -19.32
N ALA A 5 1.95 6.94 -18.12
CA ALA A 5 1.74 8.17 -17.35
C ALA A 5 3.08 8.78 -16.98
N LEU A 6 3.21 10.06 -17.23
CA LEU A 6 4.41 10.80 -16.84
C LEU A 6 4.35 11.12 -15.35
N VAL A 7 5.46 10.91 -14.68
CA VAL A 7 5.58 11.26 -13.28
C VAL A 7 6.11 12.70 -13.20
N PRO A 8 5.36 13.63 -12.62
CA PRO A 8 5.82 15.01 -12.56
C PRO A 8 7.02 15.17 -11.63
N MET A 9 7.83 16.17 -11.94
CA MET A 9 8.98 16.54 -11.14
C MET A 9 8.65 17.77 -10.31
N VAL A 10 9.20 17.83 -9.11
CA VAL A 10 9.06 18.94 -8.19
C VAL A 10 10.44 19.52 -7.90
N VAL A 11 10.55 20.85 -7.93
CA VAL A 11 11.81 21.52 -7.62
C VAL A 11 11.63 22.30 -6.32
N GLU A 12 12.54 22.09 -5.38
CA GLU A 12 12.53 22.79 -4.11
C GLU A 12 13.81 23.56 -3.87
N GLN A 13 13.68 24.71 -3.23
CA GLN A 13 14.84 25.47 -2.75
C GLN A 13 15.27 24.93 -1.39
N THR A 14 16.55 24.65 -1.26
CA THR A 14 17.14 24.21 0.00
C THR A 14 18.30 25.12 0.35
N ASN A 15 18.87 24.94 1.54
CA ASN A 15 20.06 25.67 1.97
C ASN A 15 21.26 25.43 1.06
N ARG A 16 21.24 24.37 0.29
CA ARG A 16 22.34 23.97 -0.60
C ARG A 16 22.00 24.20 -2.07
N GLY A 17 20.93 24.94 -2.36
CA GLY A 17 20.48 25.22 -3.70
C GLY A 17 19.21 24.46 -4.04
N GLU A 18 18.94 24.33 -5.32
CA GLU A 18 17.73 23.64 -5.79
C GLU A 18 17.91 22.13 -5.74
N ARG A 19 16.84 21.42 -5.34
CA ARG A 19 16.76 19.98 -5.44
C ARG A 19 15.55 19.59 -6.26
N SER A 20 15.75 18.61 -7.13
CA SER A 20 14.69 18.07 -7.96
C SER A 20 14.32 16.68 -7.49
N TYR A 21 13.01 16.44 -7.38
CA TYR A 21 12.46 15.14 -6.98
C TYR A 21 11.38 14.76 -7.98
N ASP A 22 11.16 13.46 -8.23
CA ASP A 22 9.86 13.06 -8.74
C ASP A 22 8.84 13.20 -7.62
N ILE A 23 7.55 13.27 -7.98
CA ILE A 23 6.51 13.54 -6.97
C ILE A 23 6.48 12.48 -5.87
N TYR A 24 6.67 11.21 -6.22
CA TYR A 24 6.63 10.15 -5.21
C TYR A 24 7.81 10.23 -4.26
N SER A 25 8.99 10.52 -4.78
CA SER A 25 10.18 10.69 -3.94
C SER A 25 10.03 11.90 -3.02
N ARG A 26 9.40 12.96 -3.50
CA ARG A 26 9.15 14.14 -2.66
C ARG A 26 8.18 13.83 -1.53
N LEU A 27 7.10 13.10 -1.84
CA LEU A 27 6.13 12.71 -0.82
C LEU A 27 6.74 11.74 0.18
N LEU A 28 7.66 10.89 -0.27
CA LEU A 28 8.37 9.98 0.62
C LEU A 28 9.16 10.73 1.69
N GLU A 29 9.68 11.92 1.38
CA GLU A 29 10.36 12.76 2.38
C GLU A 29 9.40 13.15 3.51
N ASP A 30 8.10 13.21 3.25
CA ASP A 30 7.07 13.46 4.25
C ASP A 30 6.49 12.16 4.82
N ARG A 31 7.18 11.04 4.59
CA ARG A 31 6.85 9.71 5.11
C ARG A 31 5.54 9.15 4.53
N ILE A 32 5.28 9.49 3.28
CA ILE A 32 4.08 9.04 2.57
C ILE A 32 4.48 8.00 1.52
N ILE A 33 3.82 6.84 1.57
CA ILE A 33 4.00 5.75 0.62
C ILE A 33 2.66 5.48 -0.06
N PHE A 34 2.69 5.16 -1.36
CA PHE A 34 1.50 4.78 -2.11
C PHE A 34 1.56 3.32 -2.52
N LEU A 35 0.48 2.61 -2.25
CA LEU A 35 0.18 1.33 -2.87
C LEU A 35 -1.03 1.57 -3.77
N ALA A 36 -0.77 2.02 -4.98
CA ALA A 36 -1.80 2.52 -5.90
C ALA A 36 -1.93 1.64 -7.14
N ASP A 37 -1.79 0.33 -6.98
CA ASP A 37 -1.87 -0.63 -8.07
C ASP A 37 -2.13 -2.01 -7.47
N GLN A 38 -2.11 -3.04 -8.31
CA GLN A 38 -2.19 -4.41 -7.86
C GLN A 38 -1.02 -4.76 -6.94
N VAL A 39 -1.28 -5.67 -6.02
CA VAL A 39 -0.25 -6.21 -5.14
C VAL A 39 0.46 -7.32 -5.89
N THR A 40 1.66 -7.03 -6.35
CA THR A 40 2.54 -7.96 -7.06
C THR A 40 3.87 -8.04 -6.33
N ASP A 41 4.73 -8.95 -6.73
CA ASP A 41 6.08 -9.02 -6.16
C ASP A 41 6.81 -7.69 -6.34
N ALA A 42 6.65 -7.07 -7.51
CA ALA A 42 7.32 -5.80 -7.81
C ALA A 42 6.79 -4.67 -6.95
N THR A 43 5.45 -4.50 -6.86
CA THR A 43 4.89 -3.41 -6.06
C THR A 43 5.13 -3.63 -4.57
N ALA A 44 5.03 -4.86 -4.10
CA ALA A 44 5.32 -5.18 -2.71
C ALA A 44 6.77 -4.89 -2.35
N SER A 45 7.70 -5.24 -3.22
CA SER A 45 9.13 -4.99 -2.99
C SER A 45 9.40 -3.49 -2.81
N LEU A 46 8.75 -2.66 -3.63
CA LEU A 46 8.91 -1.21 -3.52
C LEU A 46 8.35 -0.67 -2.21
N VAL A 47 7.17 -1.15 -1.79
CA VAL A 47 6.58 -0.72 -0.53
C VAL A 47 7.45 -1.16 0.65
N VAL A 48 7.91 -2.40 0.64
CA VAL A 48 8.78 -2.93 1.70
C VAL A 48 10.06 -2.09 1.80
N ALA A 49 10.70 -1.81 0.67
CA ALA A 49 11.93 -1.01 0.65
C ALA A 49 11.70 0.38 1.24
N GLN A 50 10.57 1.01 0.91
CA GLN A 50 10.25 2.34 1.42
C GLN A 50 9.96 2.31 2.92
N LEU A 51 9.27 1.29 3.40
CA LEU A 51 9.03 1.13 4.84
C LEU A 51 10.35 1.01 5.60
N LEU A 52 11.26 0.18 5.10
CA LEU A 52 12.56 0.01 5.74
C LEU A 52 13.41 1.28 5.70
N TYR A 53 13.36 1.99 4.58
CA TYR A 53 14.07 3.26 4.43
C TYR A 53 13.59 4.29 5.46
N LEU A 54 12.26 4.42 5.60
CA LEU A 54 11.70 5.41 6.52
C LEU A 54 11.95 5.03 7.98
N GLU A 55 11.92 3.75 8.31
CA GLU A 55 12.29 3.33 9.67
C GLU A 55 13.73 3.69 9.99
N ALA A 56 14.64 3.47 9.06
CA ALA A 56 16.04 3.80 9.27
C ALA A 56 16.24 5.30 9.48
N LYS A 57 15.44 6.13 8.81
CA LYS A 57 15.53 7.58 8.96
C LYS A 57 15.04 8.05 10.32
N ASP A 58 13.91 7.55 10.78
CA ASP A 58 13.36 7.92 12.08
C ASP A 58 12.37 6.85 12.53
N PRO A 59 12.78 5.96 13.44
CA PRO A 59 11.90 4.87 13.88
C PRO A 59 10.75 5.32 14.77
N ASP A 60 10.73 6.57 15.20
CA ASP A 60 9.74 7.06 16.16
C ASP A 60 8.59 7.83 15.50
N LYS A 61 8.67 8.11 14.21
CA LYS A 61 7.64 8.84 13.50
C LYS A 61 6.75 7.91 12.67
N ASP A 62 5.48 8.25 12.60
CA ASP A 62 4.51 7.48 11.82
C ASP A 62 4.85 7.49 10.33
N ILE A 63 4.47 6.41 9.68
CA ILE A 63 4.49 6.30 8.23
C ILE A 63 3.04 6.29 7.76
N GLN A 64 2.75 6.97 6.65
CA GLN A 64 1.42 7.00 6.06
C GLN A 64 1.42 6.18 4.78
N LEU A 65 0.62 5.12 4.77
CA LEU A 65 0.46 4.26 3.61
C LEU A 65 -0.90 4.49 2.99
N TYR A 66 -0.91 5.14 1.84
CA TYR A 66 -2.13 5.34 1.06
C TYR A 66 -2.38 4.13 0.18
N ILE A 67 -3.60 3.62 0.20
CA ILE A 67 -3.96 2.40 -0.51
C ILE A 67 -5.07 2.70 -1.51
N ASP A 68 -4.80 2.38 -2.77
CA ASP A 68 -5.78 2.40 -3.86
C ASP A 68 -5.49 1.16 -4.70
N SER A 69 -5.97 0.00 -4.23
CA SER A 69 -5.56 -1.29 -4.79
C SER A 69 -6.72 -2.28 -4.82
N PRO A 70 -6.87 -2.99 -5.93
CA PRO A 70 -7.85 -4.07 -6.02
C PRO A 70 -7.37 -5.36 -5.35
N GLY A 71 -6.16 -5.35 -4.80
CA GLY A 71 -5.56 -6.54 -4.22
C GLY A 71 -4.58 -7.21 -5.17
N GLY A 72 -4.38 -8.50 -5.00
CA GLY A 72 -3.46 -9.27 -5.84
C GLY A 72 -2.87 -10.45 -5.09
N SER A 73 -1.57 -10.64 -5.22
CA SER A 73 -0.86 -11.77 -4.65
C SER A 73 -0.93 -11.78 -3.13
N ILE A 74 -1.35 -12.89 -2.56
CA ILE A 74 -1.40 -13.07 -1.11
C ILE A 74 0.02 -13.06 -0.53
N THR A 75 0.94 -13.77 -1.17
CA THR A 75 2.32 -13.85 -0.69
C THR A 75 2.98 -12.49 -0.69
N ALA A 76 2.81 -11.72 -1.77
CA ALA A 76 3.35 -10.38 -1.86
C ALA A 76 2.73 -9.45 -0.82
N GLY A 77 1.43 -9.56 -0.61
CA GLY A 77 0.73 -8.78 0.42
C GLY A 77 1.23 -9.11 1.82
N MET A 78 1.51 -10.37 2.09
CA MET A 78 2.03 -10.77 3.39
C MET A 78 3.45 -10.24 3.63
N ALA A 79 4.23 -10.05 2.59
CA ALA A 79 5.55 -9.41 2.72
C ALA A 79 5.39 -7.97 3.22
N ILE A 80 4.42 -7.25 2.68
CA ILE A 80 4.12 -5.89 3.16
C ILE A 80 3.62 -5.94 4.60
N TYR A 81 2.67 -6.82 4.89
CA TYR A 81 2.10 -6.97 6.21
C TYR A 81 3.17 -7.25 7.26
N ASP A 82 4.02 -8.24 7.01
CA ASP A 82 5.06 -8.61 7.95
C ASP A 82 6.02 -7.44 8.19
N THR A 83 6.34 -6.69 7.15
CA THR A 83 7.21 -5.53 7.29
C THR A 83 6.56 -4.45 8.14
N MET A 84 5.26 -4.19 7.91
CA MET A 84 4.51 -3.23 8.73
C MET A 84 4.53 -3.59 10.21
N GLN A 85 4.47 -4.90 10.51
CA GLN A 85 4.51 -5.37 11.89
C GLN A 85 5.93 -5.39 12.46
N TYR A 86 6.93 -5.60 11.61
CA TYR A 86 8.31 -5.75 12.02
C TYR A 86 8.97 -4.43 12.39
N ILE A 87 8.67 -3.37 11.64
CA ILE A 87 9.30 -2.07 11.87
C ILE A 87 8.75 -1.42 13.14
N LYS A 88 9.55 -0.52 13.70
CA LYS A 88 9.21 0.16 14.95
C LYS A 88 8.19 1.28 14.74
N CYS A 89 8.16 1.88 13.57
CA CYS A 89 7.22 2.95 13.25
C CYS A 89 5.79 2.42 13.25
N ASP A 90 4.85 3.22 13.73
CA ASP A 90 3.44 2.96 13.48
C ASP A 90 3.14 3.27 12.02
N VAL A 91 2.37 2.41 11.37
CA VAL A 91 1.96 2.63 9.99
C VAL A 91 0.48 3.00 10.00
N SER A 92 0.19 4.24 9.64
CA SER A 92 -1.18 4.70 9.42
C SER A 92 -1.60 4.32 8.00
N THR A 93 -2.81 3.80 7.84
CA THR A 93 -3.31 3.40 6.52
C THR A 93 -4.50 4.25 6.13
N ILE A 94 -4.54 4.68 4.88
CA ILE A 94 -5.59 5.54 4.36
C ILE A 94 -6.07 4.99 3.01
N CYS A 95 -7.35 4.63 2.94
CA CYS A 95 -7.94 4.20 1.67
C CYS A 95 -8.34 5.42 0.85
N ILE A 96 -7.81 5.49 -0.37
CA ILE A 96 -8.28 6.44 -1.38
C ILE A 96 -8.71 5.62 -2.60
N GLY A 97 -9.86 5.95 -3.17
CA GLY A 97 -10.41 5.18 -4.28
C GLY A 97 -10.94 3.85 -3.80
N MET A 98 -10.10 2.84 -3.72
CA MET A 98 -10.54 1.49 -3.42
C MET A 98 -9.49 0.71 -2.63
N ALA A 99 -9.94 -0.09 -1.69
CA ALA A 99 -9.11 -1.11 -1.07
C ALA A 99 -9.90 -2.41 -1.08
N ALA A 100 -9.53 -3.34 -1.94
CA ALA A 100 -10.26 -4.58 -2.11
C ALA A 100 -9.35 -5.78 -1.90
N SER A 101 -9.91 -6.87 -1.35
CA SER A 101 -9.20 -8.13 -1.14
C SER A 101 -7.93 -7.91 -0.31
N MET A 102 -6.76 -8.24 -0.86
CA MET A 102 -5.48 -8.01 -0.15
C MET A 102 -5.27 -6.53 0.18
N GLY A 103 -5.80 -5.61 -0.66
CA GLY A 103 -5.77 -4.18 -0.35
C GLY A 103 -6.55 -3.85 0.92
N ALA A 104 -7.73 -4.45 1.09
CA ALA A 104 -8.52 -4.27 2.31
C ALA A 104 -7.81 -4.87 3.52
N PHE A 105 -7.15 -6.02 3.35
CA PHE A 105 -6.37 -6.64 4.40
C PHE A 105 -5.26 -5.71 4.89
N LEU A 106 -4.53 -5.11 3.95
CA LEU A 106 -3.43 -4.20 4.31
C LEU A 106 -3.96 -2.91 4.95
N LEU A 107 -5.11 -2.42 4.51
CA LEU A 107 -5.76 -1.28 5.15
C LEU A 107 -6.05 -1.61 6.62
N ALA A 108 -6.60 -2.78 6.87
CA ALA A 108 -6.93 -3.23 8.22
C ALA A 108 -5.68 -3.50 9.07
N ALA A 109 -4.53 -3.69 8.44
CA ALA A 109 -3.27 -3.98 9.11
C ALA A 109 -2.60 -2.73 9.68
N GLY A 110 -3.12 -1.54 9.39
CA GLY A 110 -2.60 -0.31 9.97
C GLY A 110 -2.73 -0.28 11.48
N GLU A 111 -2.01 0.62 12.11
CA GLU A 111 -2.03 0.76 13.55
C GLU A 111 -3.43 1.10 14.04
N LYS A 112 -3.84 0.48 15.13
CA LYS A 112 -5.16 0.71 15.72
C LYS A 112 -5.34 2.19 16.01
N GLY A 113 -6.45 2.77 15.56
CA GLY A 113 -6.73 4.19 15.71
C GLY A 113 -6.14 5.06 14.63
N LYS A 114 -5.37 4.46 13.72
CA LYS A 114 -4.70 5.19 12.64
C LYS A 114 -5.04 4.63 11.26
N ARG A 115 -6.25 4.09 11.13
CA ARG A 115 -6.77 3.52 9.88
C ARG A 115 -7.92 4.37 9.39
N PHE A 116 -7.84 4.83 8.16
CA PHE A 116 -8.78 5.81 7.62
C PHE A 116 -9.26 5.42 6.24
N ALA A 117 -10.44 5.91 5.87
CA ALA A 117 -10.94 5.80 4.51
C ALA A 117 -11.57 7.14 4.14
N LEU A 118 -11.26 7.65 2.96
CA LEU A 118 -11.85 8.91 2.50
C LEU A 118 -13.33 8.70 2.18
N PRO A 119 -14.15 9.75 2.25
CA PRO A 119 -15.61 9.60 2.22
C PRO A 119 -16.19 8.87 1.00
N ASN A 120 -15.55 8.98 -0.15
CA ASN A 120 -16.04 8.37 -1.37
C ASN A 120 -15.23 7.14 -1.76
N SER A 121 -14.40 6.63 -0.86
CA SER A 121 -13.62 5.44 -1.13
C SER A 121 -14.45 4.19 -0.85
N GLU A 122 -13.99 3.07 -1.39
CA GLU A 122 -14.65 1.78 -1.30
C GLU A 122 -13.72 0.79 -0.62
N VAL A 123 -14.21 0.08 0.38
CA VAL A 123 -13.47 -1.01 1.00
C VAL A 123 -14.26 -2.28 0.76
N MET A 124 -13.64 -3.24 0.07
CA MET A 124 -14.33 -4.46 -0.33
C MET A 124 -13.60 -5.68 0.19
N ILE A 125 -14.32 -6.48 0.96
CA ILE A 125 -13.84 -7.77 1.44
C ILE A 125 -14.72 -8.83 0.81
N HIS A 126 -14.10 -9.79 0.13
CA HIS A 126 -14.84 -10.88 -0.48
C HIS A 126 -14.08 -12.17 -0.30
N GLN A 127 -14.81 -13.26 -0.39
CA GLN A 127 -14.24 -14.58 -0.26
C GLN A 127 -13.51 -14.97 -1.54
N PRO A 128 -12.46 -15.79 -1.42
CA PRO A 128 -11.80 -16.32 -2.60
C PRO A 128 -12.79 -17.10 -3.47
N LEU A 129 -12.58 -17.03 -4.79
CA LEU A 129 -13.34 -17.81 -5.74
C LEU A 129 -12.48 -18.97 -6.24
N ILE A 130 -13.13 -20.11 -6.45
CA ILE A 130 -12.48 -21.26 -7.08
C ILE A 130 -12.73 -21.12 -8.57
N ALA A 131 -11.63 -21.02 -9.33
CA ALA A 131 -11.70 -20.82 -10.77
C ALA A 131 -11.06 -21.98 -11.51
N GLY A 132 -11.58 -22.26 -12.71
CA GLY A 132 -11.10 -23.38 -13.52
C GLY A 132 -11.54 -24.71 -12.93
N GLY A 133 -11.15 -25.82 -13.53
CA GLY A 133 -11.33 -27.16 -12.97
C GLY A 133 -12.74 -27.64 -12.66
N GLY A 134 -13.76 -26.92 -13.12
CA GLY A 134 -15.13 -27.36 -12.91
C GLY A 134 -15.80 -26.93 -11.62
N LEU A 135 -15.06 -26.30 -10.73
CA LEU A 135 -15.65 -25.71 -9.52
C LEU A 135 -15.55 -24.20 -9.60
N SER A 136 -16.61 -23.52 -9.22
CA SER A 136 -16.62 -22.08 -9.12
C SER A 136 -17.60 -21.66 -8.04
N GLY A 137 -17.35 -20.50 -7.45
CA GLY A 137 -18.16 -19.97 -6.39
C GLY A 137 -17.31 -19.48 -5.23
N GLN A 138 -17.98 -18.91 -4.23
CA GLN A 138 -17.32 -18.45 -3.02
C GLN A 138 -17.12 -19.62 -2.06
N THR A 139 -16.19 -19.44 -1.14
CA THR A 139 -15.90 -20.49 -0.15
C THR A 139 -17.14 -20.94 0.61
N THR A 140 -18.06 -20.03 0.89
CA THR A 140 -19.31 -20.38 1.60
C THR A 140 -20.28 -21.18 0.73
N ASP A 141 -20.12 -21.15 -0.61
CA ASP A 141 -20.98 -21.89 -1.52
C ASP A 141 -20.52 -23.31 -1.72
N ILE A 142 -19.27 -23.60 -1.37
CA ILE A 142 -18.66 -24.91 -1.59
C ILE A 142 -18.31 -25.49 -0.23
N LYS A 143 -19.04 -26.56 0.13
CA LYS A 143 -18.80 -27.26 1.37
C LYS A 143 -18.11 -28.56 1.09
N ILE A 144 -17.13 -28.87 1.86
CA ILE A 144 -16.35 -30.09 1.76
C ILE A 144 -16.61 -30.94 3.00
#